data_37b007d2db3cdc84e5175bc64f0fe370
#
_entry.id   37b007d2db3cdc84e5175bc64f0fe370
#
_cell.length_a   1.000
_cell.length_b   1.000
_cell.length_c   1.000
_cell.angle_alpha   90.00
_cell.angle_beta   90.00
_cell.angle_gamma   90.00
#
_symmetry.space_group_name_H-M   'P 1'
#
loop_
_entity.id
_entity.type
_entity.pdbx_description
1 polymer ?
#
loop_
_entity_poly.entity_id
_entity_poly.type
_entity_poly.pdbx_seq_one_letter_code
_entity_poly.pdbx_strand_id
1 'polypeptide(L)'
;MFSRLGGQEAGELAHRRFVLGDTSPEVMAAWLKIALPLYKQKNLDPSAMERVVMNREATAWFNRVGGEGRQFDMLADVPNIQCPTLILGGQLDPMLPIECQRDIANALDPRLLSYREFEDCGHGVIPDVPELAIPLLRDFIKNQHTSR
;
A
#
# COMPACT_ATOMS: atom_id res chain seq x y z
N MET A 1 5.64 -6.37 9.60
CA MET A 1 5.66 -4.89 9.76
C MET A 1 4.80 -4.41 10.92
N PHE A 2 3.52 -4.79 11.04
CA PHE A 2 2.66 -4.33 12.13
C PHE A 2 3.28 -4.50 13.52
N SER A 3 3.86 -5.67 13.82
CA SER A 3 4.54 -5.90 15.11
C SER A 3 5.75 -4.98 15.32
N ARG A 4 6.47 -4.63 14.25
CA ARG A 4 7.65 -3.75 14.32
C ARG A 4 7.25 -2.31 14.61
N LEU A 5 6.14 -1.85 14.04
CA LEU A 5 5.69 -0.45 14.16
C LEU A 5 4.79 -0.21 15.38
N GLY A 6 3.91 -1.17 15.69
CA GLY A 6 2.86 -1.02 16.70
C GLY A 6 2.89 -2.06 17.83
N GLY A 7 3.98 -2.83 17.94
CA GLY A 7 4.13 -3.84 18.99
C GLY A 7 3.32 -5.12 18.74
N GLN A 8 3.32 -5.99 19.75
CA GLN A 8 2.73 -7.32 19.65
C GLN A 8 1.23 -7.27 19.32
N GLU A 9 0.48 -6.39 19.97
CA GLU A 9 -0.97 -6.27 19.78
C GLU A 9 -1.35 -5.92 18.33
N ALA A 10 -0.64 -4.98 17.72
CA ALA A 10 -0.84 -4.64 16.30
C ALA A 10 -0.52 -5.82 15.37
N GLY A 11 0.50 -6.60 15.70
CA GLY A 11 0.86 -7.81 14.97
C GLY A 11 -0.20 -8.91 15.06
N GLU A 12 -0.74 -9.15 16.24
CA GLU A 12 -1.81 -10.11 16.49
C GLU A 12 -3.11 -9.71 15.77
N LEU A 13 -3.46 -8.43 15.79
CA LEU A 13 -4.60 -7.90 15.04
C LEU A 13 -4.43 -8.10 13.52
N ALA A 14 -3.24 -7.85 12.99
CA ALA A 14 -2.95 -8.07 11.59
C ALA A 14 -3.06 -9.57 11.23
N HIS A 15 -2.55 -10.47 12.08
CA HIS A 15 -2.68 -11.91 11.90
C HIS A 15 -4.15 -12.35 11.90
N ARG A 16 -4.93 -11.92 12.90
CA ARG A 16 -6.37 -12.23 12.96
C ARG A 16 -7.10 -11.78 11.71
N ARG A 17 -6.86 -10.53 11.29
CA ARG A 17 -7.56 -9.93 10.15
C ARG A 17 -7.16 -10.54 8.80
N PHE A 18 -5.87 -10.66 8.51
CA PHE A 18 -5.37 -11.01 7.18
C PHE A 18 -5.13 -12.51 7.00
N VAL A 19 -4.70 -13.21 8.05
CA VAL A 19 -4.41 -14.65 7.98
C VAL A 19 -5.65 -15.46 8.33
N LEU A 20 -6.28 -15.14 9.48
CA LEU A 20 -7.46 -15.89 9.94
C LEU A 20 -8.78 -15.40 9.32
N GLY A 21 -8.79 -14.22 8.68
CA GLY A 21 -9.98 -13.63 8.06
C GLY A 21 -11.01 -13.14 9.07
N ASP A 22 -10.61 -12.86 10.31
CA ASP A 22 -11.49 -12.38 11.37
C ASP A 22 -11.90 -10.93 11.12
N THR A 23 -13.17 -10.74 10.78
CA THR A 23 -13.79 -9.43 10.56
C THR A 23 -14.86 -9.12 11.59
N SER A 24 -14.79 -9.76 12.77
CA SER A 24 -15.70 -9.48 13.89
C SER A 24 -15.70 -7.99 14.28
N PRO A 25 -16.80 -7.46 14.81
CA PRO A 25 -16.89 -6.06 15.23
C PRO A 25 -15.77 -5.66 16.21
N GLU A 26 -15.36 -6.56 17.10
CA GLU A 26 -14.29 -6.36 18.06
C GLU A 26 -12.94 -6.17 17.37
N VAL A 27 -12.61 -7.05 16.41
CA VAL A 27 -11.35 -6.94 15.65
C VAL A 27 -11.35 -5.67 14.80
N MET A 28 -12.48 -5.33 14.18
CA MET A 28 -12.57 -4.12 13.37
C MET A 28 -12.44 -2.85 14.20
N ALA A 29 -13.03 -2.80 15.40
CA ALA A 29 -12.89 -1.67 16.30
C ALA A 29 -11.44 -1.52 16.80
N ALA A 30 -10.78 -2.62 17.19
CA ALA A 30 -9.39 -2.62 17.59
C ALA A 30 -8.47 -2.24 16.41
N TRP A 31 -8.76 -2.72 15.20
CA TRP A 31 -8.03 -2.36 13.99
C TRP A 31 -8.02 -0.86 13.73
N LEU A 32 -9.18 -0.21 13.78
CA LEU A 32 -9.31 1.23 13.58
C LEU A 32 -8.51 2.04 14.62
N LYS A 33 -8.43 1.53 15.84
CA LYS A 33 -7.76 2.21 16.95
C LYS A 33 -6.25 1.99 16.99
N ILE A 34 -5.77 0.78 16.66
CA ILE A 34 -4.40 0.34 16.94
C ILE A 34 -3.60 0.20 15.62
N ALA A 35 -4.17 -0.48 14.62
CA ALA A 35 -3.42 -0.82 13.41
C ALA A 35 -3.54 0.21 12.29
N LEU A 36 -4.73 0.79 12.11
CA LEU A 36 -4.96 1.80 11.06
C LEU A 36 -4.07 3.06 11.21
N PRO A 37 -3.81 3.59 12.42
CA PRO A 37 -2.89 4.72 12.58
C PRO A 37 -1.47 4.45 12.08
N LEU A 38 -1.04 3.18 12.04
CA LEU A 38 0.30 2.79 11.57
C LEU A 38 0.49 2.92 10.05
N TYR A 39 -0.60 3.10 9.29
CA TYR A 39 -0.55 3.26 7.83
C TYR A 39 0.11 4.56 7.38
N LYS A 40 0.17 5.55 8.26
CA LYS A 40 0.67 6.88 7.94
C LYS A 40 1.64 7.37 8.99
N GLN A 41 2.61 8.14 8.53
CA GLN A 41 3.56 8.82 9.39
C GLN A 41 3.12 10.26 9.71
N LYS A 42 2.20 10.83 8.92
CA LYS A 42 1.61 12.16 9.16
C LYS A 42 0.12 12.07 9.47
N ASN A 43 -0.40 13.07 10.15
CA ASN A 43 -1.80 13.13 10.56
C ASN A 43 -2.74 13.00 9.36
N LEU A 44 -3.73 12.09 9.51
CA LEU A 44 -4.84 11.97 8.58
C LEU A 44 -5.68 13.25 8.62
N ASP A 45 -6.08 13.76 7.45
CA ASP A 45 -7.20 14.67 7.35
C ASP A 45 -8.48 13.89 7.74
N PRO A 46 -9.13 14.20 8.86
CA PRO A 46 -10.33 13.48 9.31
C PRO A 46 -11.43 13.53 8.26
N SER A 47 -11.54 14.63 7.50
CA SER A 47 -12.55 14.80 6.45
C SER A 47 -12.32 13.89 5.24
N ALA A 48 -11.13 13.34 5.07
CA ALA A 48 -10.84 12.42 3.98
C ALA A 48 -11.67 11.13 4.09
N MET A 49 -11.89 10.63 5.31
CA MET A 49 -12.70 9.43 5.55
C MET A 49 -14.20 9.66 5.27
N GLU A 50 -14.70 10.87 5.45
CA GLU A 50 -16.09 11.22 5.15
C GLU A 50 -16.40 11.15 3.64
N ARG A 51 -15.39 11.31 2.80
CA ARG A 51 -15.50 11.25 1.34
C ARG A 51 -15.35 9.84 0.77
N VAL A 52 -15.03 8.86 1.60
CA VAL A 52 -14.81 7.47 1.15
C VAL A 52 -16.14 6.76 0.99
N VAL A 53 -16.47 6.36 -0.23
CA VAL A 53 -17.58 5.47 -0.52
C VAL A 53 -17.09 4.03 -0.47
N MET A 54 -17.49 3.30 0.58
CA MET A 54 -17.06 1.91 0.78
C MET A 54 -18.14 0.93 0.33
N ASN A 55 -17.80 0.07 -0.63
CA ASN A 55 -18.61 -1.11 -0.94
C ASN A 55 -18.14 -2.28 -0.05
N ARG A 56 -18.81 -2.44 1.11
CA ARG A 56 -18.46 -3.47 2.09
C ARG A 56 -18.72 -4.88 1.59
N GLU A 57 -19.76 -5.04 0.78
CA GLU A 57 -20.12 -6.35 0.22
C GLU A 57 -19.07 -6.84 -0.77
N ALA A 58 -18.65 -6.00 -1.72
CA ALA A 58 -17.59 -6.32 -2.66
C ALA A 58 -16.26 -6.61 -1.94
N THR A 59 -15.92 -5.81 -0.92
CA THR A 59 -14.70 -6.02 -0.12
C THR A 59 -14.74 -7.37 0.61
N ALA A 60 -15.87 -7.71 1.23
CA ALA A 60 -16.04 -8.98 1.94
C ALA A 60 -15.99 -10.16 0.98
N TRP A 61 -16.64 -10.04 -0.19
CA TRP A 61 -16.63 -11.07 -1.21
C TRP A 61 -15.22 -11.35 -1.75
N PHE A 62 -14.48 -10.32 -2.09
CA PHE A 62 -13.11 -10.42 -2.62
C PHE A 62 -12.13 -11.06 -1.62
N ASN A 63 -12.23 -10.68 -0.33
CA ASN A 63 -11.31 -11.13 0.72
C ASN A 63 -11.78 -12.35 1.51
N ARG A 64 -12.90 -12.98 1.14
CA ARG A 64 -13.38 -14.21 1.81
C ARG A 64 -12.35 -15.33 1.73
N VAL A 65 -12.50 -16.34 2.61
CA VAL A 65 -11.68 -17.55 2.53
C VAL A 65 -11.90 -18.21 1.17
N GLY A 66 -10.82 -18.51 0.44
CA GLY A 66 -10.87 -18.99 -0.94
C GLY A 66 -11.24 -17.92 -1.99
N GLY A 67 -11.37 -16.66 -1.60
CA GLY A 67 -11.62 -15.54 -2.51
C GLY A 67 -10.37 -15.13 -3.30
N GLU A 68 -10.60 -14.44 -4.42
CA GLU A 68 -9.55 -14.01 -5.35
C GLU A 68 -8.46 -13.16 -4.68
N GLY A 69 -8.83 -12.27 -3.76
CA GLY A 69 -7.89 -11.41 -3.05
C GLY A 69 -6.84 -12.15 -2.21
N ARG A 70 -7.05 -13.45 -1.93
CA ARG A 70 -6.10 -14.30 -1.20
C ARG A 70 -5.24 -15.19 -2.10
N GLN A 71 -5.58 -15.28 -3.38
CA GLN A 71 -4.90 -16.12 -4.37
C GLN A 71 -4.22 -15.28 -5.45
N PHE A 72 -4.40 -13.97 -5.37
CA PHE A 72 -3.92 -13.02 -6.37
C PHE A 72 -2.40 -12.87 -6.24
N ASP A 73 -1.68 -13.37 -7.24
CA ASP A 73 -0.24 -13.16 -7.40
C ASP A 73 0.03 -12.83 -8.87
N MET A 74 0.48 -11.62 -9.13
CA MET A 74 0.82 -11.14 -10.47
C MET A 74 2.31 -10.84 -10.64
N LEU A 75 3.14 -11.23 -9.69
CA LEU A 75 4.57 -10.93 -9.79
C LEU A 75 5.20 -11.54 -11.05
N ALA A 76 4.73 -12.73 -11.46
CA ALA A 76 5.18 -13.39 -12.68
C ALA A 76 4.76 -12.63 -13.98
N ASP A 77 3.73 -11.79 -13.90
CA ASP A 77 3.22 -11.00 -15.04
C ASP A 77 3.89 -9.62 -15.16
N VAL A 78 4.56 -9.16 -14.12
CA VAL A 78 5.24 -7.84 -14.11
C VAL A 78 6.21 -7.64 -15.26
N PRO A 79 6.99 -8.65 -15.73
CA PRO A 79 7.86 -8.50 -16.90
C PRO A 79 7.12 -8.19 -18.21
N ASN A 80 5.80 -8.42 -18.27
CA ASN A 80 4.97 -8.12 -19.45
C ASN A 80 4.56 -6.63 -19.54
N ILE A 81 4.87 -5.82 -18.55
CA ILE A 81 4.60 -4.38 -18.56
C ILE A 81 5.48 -3.72 -19.64
N GLN A 82 4.84 -3.00 -20.56
CA GLN A 82 5.50 -2.36 -21.72
C GLN A 82 5.44 -0.82 -21.66
N CYS A 83 4.97 -0.26 -20.57
CA CYS A 83 4.88 1.20 -20.41
C CYS A 83 5.84 1.69 -19.33
N PRO A 84 6.31 2.95 -19.42
CA PRO A 84 7.05 3.59 -18.35
C PRO A 84 6.27 3.50 -17.03
N THR A 85 6.97 3.08 -15.98
CA THR A 85 6.37 2.79 -14.67
C THR A 85 7.11 3.53 -13.57
N LEU A 86 6.37 4.29 -12.75
CA LEU A 86 6.88 4.94 -11.56
C LEU A 86 6.40 4.18 -10.32
N ILE A 87 7.34 3.73 -9.50
CA ILE A 87 7.08 3.11 -8.19
C ILE A 87 7.59 4.04 -7.10
N LEU A 88 6.70 4.40 -6.16
CA LEU A 88 7.02 5.19 -4.98
C LEU A 88 6.70 4.37 -3.74
N GLY A 89 7.70 4.08 -2.91
CA GLY A 89 7.60 3.20 -1.76
C GLY A 89 7.91 3.85 -0.43
N GLY A 90 7.06 3.59 0.59
CA GLY A 90 7.32 3.96 1.97
C GLY A 90 7.98 2.82 2.75
N GLN A 91 9.10 3.09 3.43
CA GLN A 91 9.81 2.06 4.21
C GLN A 91 9.09 1.66 5.50
N LEU A 92 8.12 2.48 5.94
CA LEU A 92 7.30 2.23 7.12
C LEU A 92 5.87 1.77 6.75
N ASP A 93 5.66 1.30 5.52
CA ASP A 93 4.37 0.76 5.09
C ASP A 93 4.10 -0.59 5.78
N PRO A 94 3.08 -0.70 6.66
CA PRO A 94 2.75 -1.95 7.32
C PRO A 94 2.01 -2.94 6.42
N MET A 95 1.33 -2.44 5.36
CA MET A 95 0.51 -3.24 4.47
C MET A 95 1.31 -3.86 3.33
N LEU A 96 2.12 -3.04 2.68
CA LEU A 96 2.97 -3.42 1.57
C LEU A 96 4.42 -3.15 1.97
N PRO A 97 5.05 -4.04 2.73
CA PRO A 97 6.44 -3.91 3.13
C PRO A 97 7.31 -3.56 1.93
N ILE A 98 8.35 -2.76 2.15
CA ILE A 98 9.18 -2.23 1.08
C ILE A 98 9.80 -3.33 0.20
N GLU A 99 9.99 -4.51 0.78
CA GLU A 99 10.47 -5.71 0.08
C GLU A 99 9.55 -6.11 -1.08
N CYS A 100 8.21 -6.03 -0.89
CA CYS A 100 7.24 -6.33 -1.96
C CYS A 100 7.39 -5.37 -3.13
N GLN A 101 7.68 -4.10 -2.86
CA GLN A 101 7.88 -3.10 -3.92
C GLN A 101 9.22 -3.29 -4.63
N ARG A 102 10.25 -3.73 -3.90
CA ARG A 102 11.55 -4.11 -4.47
C ARG A 102 11.41 -5.33 -5.39
N ASP A 103 10.58 -6.31 -5.01
CA ASP A 103 10.32 -7.48 -5.85
C ASP A 103 9.67 -7.06 -7.17
N ILE A 104 8.67 -6.17 -7.15
CA ILE A 104 8.07 -5.61 -8.36
C ILE A 104 9.09 -4.83 -9.18
N ALA A 105 9.89 -3.97 -8.53
CA ALA A 105 10.91 -3.19 -9.20
C ALA A 105 11.99 -4.06 -9.87
N ASN A 106 12.39 -5.15 -9.23
CA ASN A 106 13.36 -6.10 -9.76
C ASN A 106 12.82 -6.93 -10.93
N ALA A 107 11.50 -7.14 -10.99
CA ALA A 107 10.85 -7.89 -12.06
C ALA A 107 10.55 -7.03 -13.31
N LEU A 108 10.54 -5.70 -13.17
CA LEU A 108 10.31 -4.76 -14.29
C LEU A 108 11.55 -4.61 -15.18
N ASP A 109 11.31 -4.33 -16.46
CA ASP A 109 12.38 -3.87 -17.36
C ASP A 109 12.97 -2.57 -16.81
N PRO A 110 14.28 -2.53 -16.49
CA PRO A 110 14.92 -1.35 -15.91
C PRO A 110 14.85 -0.11 -16.81
N ARG A 111 14.62 -0.28 -18.12
CA ARG A 111 14.44 0.84 -19.06
C ARG A 111 13.10 1.54 -18.90
N LEU A 112 12.12 0.86 -18.30
CA LEU A 112 10.77 1.37 -18.07
C LEU A 112 10.58 1.84 -16.62
N LEU A 113 11.51 1.48 -15.73
CA LEU A 113 11.37 1.70 -14.30
C LEU A 113 11.93 3.05 -13.84
N SER A 114 11.12 3.78 -13.09
CA SER A 114 11.53 4.83 -12.16
C SER A 114 11.15 4.41 -10.76
N TYR A 115 12.12 4.23 -9.86
CA TYR A 115 11.88 3.73 -8.50
C TYR A 115 12.45 4.68 -7.44
N ARG A 116 11.64 4.97 -6.40
CA ARG A 116 12.08 5.76 -5.25
C ARG A 116 11.49 5.24 -3.96
N GLU A 117 12.34 5.08 -2.94
CA GLU A 117 11.96 4.78 -1.55
C GLU A 117 12.04 6.03 -0.68
N PHE A 118 11.17 6.10 0.34
CA PHE A 118 11.11 7.16 1.34
C PHE A 118 11.20 6.56 2.73
N GLU A 119 12.16 6.99 3.54
CA GLU A 119 12.48 6.42 4.84
C GLU A 119 11.37 6.66 5.88
N ASP A 120 10.88 7.91 5.97
CA ASP A 120 9.86 8.33 6.93
C ASP A 120 8.46 8.37 6.31
N CYS A 121 8.08 7.31 5.61
CA CYS A 121 6.84 7.25 4.85
C CYS A 121 6.15 5.91 5.04
N GLY A 122 4.83 5.95 5.27
CA GLY A 122 3.98 4.78 5.40
C GLY A 122 3.32 4.37 4.09
N HIS A 123 2.08 3.88 4.20
CA HIS A 123 1.29 3.37 3.07
C HIS A 123 0.87 4.45 2.06
N GLY A 124 0.73 5.68 2.50
CA GLY A 124 0.31 6.78 1.64
C GLY A 124 1.48 7.72 1.31
N VAL A 125 2.28 7.40 0.30
CA VAL A 125 3.48 8.20 -0.04
C VAL A 125 3.15 9.66 -0.30
N ILE A 126 2.15 9.95 -1.13
CA ILE A 126 1.80 11.34 -1.47
C ILE A 126 1.37 12.14 -0.24
N PRO A 127 0.44 11.67 0.63
CA PRO A 127 0.06 12.42 1.82
C PRO A 127 1.15 12.49 2.90
N ASP A 128 2.07 11.53 2.96
CA ASP A 128 3.14 11.53 3.96
C ASP A 128 4.29 12.48 3.58
N VAL A 129 4.67 12.51 2.30
CA VAL A 129 5.81 13.30 1.80
C VAL A 129 5.47 14.05 0.49
N PRO A 130 4.40 14.90 0.49
CA PRO A 130 3.91 15.55 -0.73
C PRO A 130 4.96 16.42 -1.40
N GLU A 131 5.82 17.08 -0.62
CA GLU A 131 6.90 17.94 -1.09
C GLU A 131 7.96 17.20 -1.89
N LEU A 132 8.12 15.88 -1.67
CA LEU A 132 9.05 15.02 -2.40
C LEU A 132 8.33 14.23 -3.51
N ALA A 133 7.16 13.68 -3.21
CA ALA A 133 6.44 12.79 -4.12
C ALA A 133 5.79 13.51 -5.30
N ILE A 134 5.18 14.70 -5.07
CA ILE A 134 4.48 15.45 -6.13
C ILE A 134 5.41 15.92 -7.24
N PRO A 135 6.60 16.49 -6.96
CA PRO A 135 7.56 16.83 -8.01
C PRO A 135 7.98 15.63 -8.83
N LEU A 136 8.31 14.50 -8.20
CA LEU A 136 8.69 13.26 -8.90
C LEU A 136 7.59 12.76 -9.83
N LEU A 137 6.34 12.74 -9.34
CA LEU A 137 5.19 12.35 -10.15
C LEU A 137 4.99 13.30 -11.35
N ARG A 138 5.10 14.59 -11.12
CA ARG A 138 4.95 15.62 -12.16
C ARG A 138 6.04 15.49 -13.23
N ASP A 139 7.29 15.30 -12.82
CA ASP A 139 8.42 15.16 -13.73
C ASP A 139 8.32 13.86 -14.53
N PHE A 140 7.92 12.76 -13.89
CA PHE A 140 7.64 11.51 -14.57
C PHE A 140 6.60 11.69 -15.68
N ILE A 141 5.45 12.31 -15.38
CA ILE A 141 4.39 12.56 -16.37
C ILE A 141 4.88 13.44 -17.52
N LYS A 142 5.61 14.53 -17.23
CA LYS A 142 6.13 15.44 -18.28
C LYS A 142 7.09 14.74 -19.22
N ASN A 143 7.99 13.91 -18.70
CA ASN A 143 8.97 13.19 -19.49
C ASN A 143 8.33 12.20 -20.48
N GLN A 144 7.16 11.63 -20.14
CA GLN A 144 6.43 10.75 -21.05
C GLN A 144 5.79 11.51 -22.24
N HIS A 145 5.45 12.79 -22.04
CA HIS A 145 4.88 13.62 -23.11
C HIS A 145 5.92 14.17 -24.08
N THR A 146 7.18 14.25 -23.68
CA THR A 146 8.26 14.82 -24.51
C THR A 146 8.92 13.77 -25.43
N SER A 147 8.63 12.47 -25.18
CA SER A 147 9.21 11.33 -25.93
C SER A 147 8.30 10.81 -27.05
N ARG A 148 7.26 11.56 -27.41
CA ARG A 148 6.40 11.34 -28.57
C ARG A 148 6.69 12.41 -29.62
#